data_5df79621cec8a2f6365e828d3417f120
#
_entry.id   5df79621cec8a2f6365e828d3417f120
#
_cell.length_a   1.000
_cell.length_b   1.000
_cell.length_c   1.000
_cell.angle_alpha   90.00
_cell.angle_beta   90.00
_cell.angle_gamma   90.00
#
_symmetry.space_group_name_H-M   'P 1'
#
loop_
_entity.id
_entity.type
_entity.pdbx_description
1 polymer ?
#
loop_
_entity_poly.entity_id
_entity_poly.type
_entity_poly.pdbx_seq_one_letter_code
_entity_poly.pdbx_strand_id
1 'polypeptide(L)'
;ILTDTASAPTSTTTQSAHAPSGPHTPSVPSGPPDPSRRRFLAWAAGTATVGILATVAATAGRAGSVAVSTVRTALRLPKPAVPAAPIPAGAALTVDGLSPLITPNADFYRIDTALIVPQVDPAQWRLRIHGLVAHEVSLTWDELLALPLVESAATLSCVSNEVGGDLIGNAVWLGYPIRELLARAQPSAGADMVLSTSIDGFTAGTPLEALTDDRDALLAIGMNGEPLPVEHGFPVRMVVPGLYGYVSATKWVTDL
;
A
#
# COMPACT_ATOMS: atom_id res chain seq x y z
N ILE A 1 -46.59 33.61 14.44
CA ILE A 1 -48.03 33.49 14.65
C ILE A 1 -48.25 32.35 15.64
N LEU A 2 -48.79 32.82 16.85
CA LEU A 2 -49.61 32.16 17.88
C LEU A 2 -48.92 31.03 18.70
N THR A 3 -48.48 31.29 19.94
CA THR A 3 -49.23 31.34 21.22
C THR A 3 -50.10 30.11 21.47
N ASP A 4 -49.86 29.36 22.52
CA ASP A 4 -50.71 29.46 23.70
C ASP A 4 -50.18 28.70 24.92
N THR A 5 -50.32 29.29 26.02
CA THR A 5 -50.22 29.06 27.42
C THR A 5 -51.23 28.02 27.97
N ALA A 6 -50.90 27.39 29.09
CA ALA A 6 -51.72 27.20 30.32
C ALA A 6 -51.23 25.96 31.11
N SER A 7 -50.88 26.05 32.26
CA SER A 7 -51.39 26.27 33.61
C SER A 7 -51.31 25.00 34.46
N ALA A 8 -50.66 25.15 35.61
CA ALA A 8 -50.64 24.20 36.73
C ALA A 8 -51.98 24.12 37.48
N PRO A 9 -52.15 23.13 38.32
CA PRO A 9 -52.72 23.42 39.63
C PRO A 9 -51.92 22.87 40.80
N THR A 10 -51.87 23.75 41.79
CA THR A 10 -51.52 23.54 43.20
C THR A 10 -52.57 22.70 43.94
N SER A 11 -52.12 21.87 44.90
CA SER A 11 -52.92 21.54 46.13
C SER A 11 -51.98 20.97 47.20
N THR A 12 -51.76 21.68 48.16
CA THR A 12 -52.08 21.83 49.58
C THR A 12 -51.86 20.59 50.44
N THR A 13 -50.92 20.77 51.34
CA THR A 13 -50.64 20.32 52.72
C THR A 13 -51.58 19.34 53.41
N THR A 14 -51.01 18.35 54.06
CA THR A 14 -51.39 18.01 55.43
C THR A 14 -50.19 17.40 56.19
N GLN A 15 -49.85 18.14 57.27
CA GLN A 15 -48.84 17.77 58.26
C GLN A 15 -49.48 16.79 59.27
N SER A 16 -48.79 15.70 59.57
CA SER A 16 -49.08 14.91 60.77
C SER A 16 -47.79 14.50 61.47
N ALA A 17 -47.64 15.01 62.66
CA ALA A 17 -46.54 14.74 63.58
C ALA A 17 -46.70 13.41 64.26
N HIS A 18 -45.56 12.65 64.35
CA HIS A 18 -45.44 11.58 65.37
C HIS A 18 -43.99 11.46 65.86
N ALA A 19 -43.88 11.18 67.13
CA ALA A 19 -42.76 11.25 68.04
C ALA A 19 -41.63 10.20 67.87
N PRO A 20 -40.53 10.28 68.66
CA PRO A 20 -39.25 9.70 68.37
C PRO A 20 -39.11 8.24 68.85
N SER A 21 -38.42 7.42 68.08
CA SER A 21 -38.01 6.06 68.46
C SER A 21 -36.52 5.85 68.26
N GLY A 22 -35.85 5.41 69.24
CA GLY A 22 -34.63 4.74 69.56
C GLY A 22 -33.46 4.58 68.61
N PRO A 23 -32.28 4.26 69.11
CA PRO A 23 -31.01 4.28 68.35
C PRO A 23 -30.94 3.09 67.41
N HIS A 24 -30.88 3.40 66.10
CA HIS A 24 -30.61 2.40 65.07
C HIS A 24 -29.10 2.19 64.95
N THR A 25 -28.64 0.99 65.29
CA THR A 25 -27.35 0.43 64.88
C THR A 25 -27.26 0.40 63.35
N PRO A 26 -26.20 0.88 62.73
CA PRO A 26 -26.07 0.74 61.30
C PRO A 26 -25.76 -0.72 60.91
N SER A 27 -26.73 -1.36 60.32
CA SER A 27 -26.51 -2.65 59.64
C SER A 27 -25.74 -2.41 58.35
N VAL A 28 -24.55 -2.97 58.27
CA VAL A 28 -23.75 -3.01 57.03
C VAL A 28 -24.49 -3.88 56.04
N PRO A 29 -24.87 -3.39 54.86
CA PRO A 29 -25.47 -4.20 53.83
C PRO A 29 -24.38 -5.12 53.21
N SER A 30 -24.43 -6.38 53.53
CA SER A 30 -23.73 -7.45 52.77
C SER A 30 -24.54 -7.73 51.50
N GLY A 31 -24.42 -6.85 50.52
CA GLY A 31 -24.93 -7.09 49.17
C GLY A 31 -23.91 -7.87 48.33
N PRO A 32 -24.38 -8.70 47.36
CA PRO A 32 -23.48 -9.38 46.45
C PRO A 32 -22.64 -8.35 45.68
N PRO A 33 -21.38 -8.71 45.32
CA PRO A 33 -20.45 -7.77 44.69
C PRO A 33 -21.05 -7.18 43.40
N ASP A 34 -21.06 -5.87 43.32
CA ASP A 34 -21.66 -5.09 42.27
C ASP A 34 -21.13 -5.52 40.87
N PRO A 35 -22.01 -6.01 39.98
CA PRO A 35 -21.59 -6.48 38.66
C PRO A 35 -20.98 -5.38 37.80
N SER A 36 -21.14 -4.11 38.15
CA SER A 36 -20.55 -2.96 37.48
C SER A 36 -19.02 -2.91 37.61
N ARG A 37 -18.48 -3.24 38.81
CA ARG A 37 -17.01 -3.31 39.05
C ARG A 37 -16.35 -4.42 38.27
N ARG A 38 -16.97 -5.58 38.16
CA ARG A 38 -16.43 -6.71 37.37
C ARG A 38 -16.43 -6.39 35.88
N ARG A 39 -17.51 -5.76 35.38
CA ARG A 39 -17.59 -5.30 33.99
C ARG A 39 -16.55 -4.21 33.71
N PHE A 40 -16.39 -3.24 34.58
CA PHE A 40 -15.37 -2.20 34.43
C PHE A 40 -13.96 -2.78 34.38
N LEU A 41 -13.61 -3.72 35.28
CA LEU A 41 -12.30 -4.38 35.28
C LEU A 41 -12.10 -5.24 34.03
N ALA A 42 -13.12 -5.91 33.54
CA ALA A 42 -13.06 -6.69 32.29
C ALA A 42 -12.84 -5.76 31.08
N TRP A 43 -13.52 -4.61 31.03
CA TRP A 43 -13.30 -3.60 29.99
C TRP A 43 -11.90 -2.97 30.08
N ALA A 44 -11.44 -2.64 31.28
CA ALA A 44 -10.11 -2.08 31.52
C ALA A 44 -9.00 -3.07 31.14
N ALA A 45 -9.17 -4.36 31.46
CA ALA A 45 -8.23 -5.40 31.05
C ALA A 45 -8.26 -5.60 29.51
N GLY A 46 -9.45 -5.58 28.90
CA GLY A 46 -9.60 -5.68 27.45
C GLY A 46 -8.92 -4.53 26.70
N THR A 47 -9.10 -3.29 27.16
CA THR A 47 -8.45 -2.11 26.55
C THR A 47 -6.93 -2.09 26.76
N ALA A 48 -6.44 -2.54 27.91
CA ALA A 48 -5.00 -2.69 28.16
C ALA A 48 -4.37 -3.74 27.25
N THR A 49 -5.04 -4.87 27.04
CA THR A 49 -4.55 -5.92 26.12
C THR A 49 -4.49 -5.42 24.67
N VAL A 50 -5.53 -4.73 24.20
CA VAL A 50 -5.55 -4.12 22.86
C VAL A 50 -4.45 -3.07 22.72
N GLY A 51 -4.23 -2.24 23.75
CA GLY A 51 -3.15 -1.24 23.76
C GLY A 51 -1.77 -1.87 23.67
N ILE A 52 -1.50 -2.95 24.41
CA ILE A 52 -0.22 -3.69 24.36
C ILE A 52 -0.04 -4.32 22.97
N LEU A 53 -1.05 -4.99 22.43
CA LEU A 53 -0.98 -5.60 21.09
C LEU A 53 -0.75 -4.55 20.01
N ALA A 54 -1.42 -3.40 20.07
CA ALA A 54 -1.21 -2.30 19.15
C ALA A 54 0.22 -1.72 19.25
N THR A 55 0.77 -1.61 20.47
CA THR A 55 2.16 -1.14 20.69
C THR A 55 3.18 -2.13 20.13
N VAL A 56 2.98 -3.44 20.37
CA VAL A 56 3.86 -4.49 19.82
C VAL A 56 3.79 -4.50 18.30
N ALA A 57 2.61 -4.40 17.71
CA ALA A 57 2.45 -4.33 16.25
C ALA A 57 3.12 -3.08 15.66
N ALA A 58 2.98 -1.92 16.31
CA ALA A 58 3.61 -0.67 15.87
C ALA A 58 5.15 -0.72 15.98
N THR A 59 5.69 -1.34 17.02
CA THR A 59 7.15 -1.49 17.17
C THR A 59 7.73 -2.50 16.18
N ALA A 60 7.06 -3.61 15.95
CA ALA A 60 7.43 -4.59 14.93
C ALA A 60 7.39 -3.98 13.52
N GLY A 61 6.35 -3.20 13.21
CA GLY A 61 6.24 -2.49 11.94
C GLY A 61 7.36 -1.47 11.72
N ARG A 62 7.73 -0.71 12.77
CA ARG A 62 8.88 0.23 12.70
C ARG A 62 10.21 -0.50 12.52
N ALA A 63 10.43 -1.59 13.21
CA ALA A 63 11.65 -2.40 13.05
C ALA A 63 11.76 -2.95 11.62
N GLY A 64 10.66 -3.45 11.05
CA GLY A 64 10.59 -3.91 9.67
C GLY A 64 10.90 -2.80 8.66
N SER A 65 10.33 -1.60 8.85
CA SER A 65 10.57 -0.46 7.94
C SER A 65 12.02 0.02 7.97
N VAL A 66 12.65 0.07 9.15
CA VAL A 66 14.07 0.41 9.29
C VAL A 66 14.95 -0.64 8.61
N ALA A 67 14.63 -1.92 8.79
CA ALA A 67 15.40 -3.01 8.16
C ALA A 67 15.32 -2.91 6.62
N VAL A 68 14.13 -2.77 6.05
CA VAL A 68 13.95 -2.66 4.59
C VAL A 68 14.62 -1.40 4.02
N SER A 69 14.49 -0.26 4.71
CA SER A 69 15.17 0.99 4.32
C SER A 69 16.70 0.82 4.33
N THR A 70 17.25 0.14 5.34
CA THR A 70 18.69 -0.14 5.43
C THR A 70 19.15 -1.03 4.28
N VAL A 71 18.42 -2.12 3.99
CA VAL A 71 18.71 -3.02 2.87
C VAL A 71 18.66 -2.26 1.56
N ARG A 72 17.60 -1.47 1.32
CA ARG A 72 17.47 -0.64 0.10
C ARG A 72 18.64 0.32 -0.06
N THR A 73 19.04 1.03 1.00
CA THR A 73 20.15 2.00 0.95
C THR A 73 21.50 1.34 0.69
N ALA A 74 21.71 0.12 1.19
CA ALA A 74 22.92 -0.65 0.97
C ALA A 74 22.97 -1.32 -0.40
N LEU A 75 21.81 -1.51 -1.05
CA LEU A 75 21.69 -2.18 -2.34
C LEU A 75 22.44 -1.39 -3.43
N ARG A 76 23.22 -2.10 -4.23
CA ARG A 76 23.84 -1.58 -5.45
C ARG A 76 23.17 -2.24 -6.64
N LEU A 77 22.54 -1.44 -7.48
CA LEU A 77 21.92 -1.95 -8.71
C LEU A 77 22.99 -2.48 -9.66
N PRO A 78 22.73 -3.60 -10.35
CA PRO A 78 23.58 -4.04 -11.44
C PRO A 78 23.61 -2.99 -12.57
N LYS A 79 24.71 -2.98 -13.32
CA LYS A 79 24.74 -2.17 -14.54
C LYS A 79 23.78 -2.75 -15.57
N PRO A 80 23.01 -1.89 -16.28
CA PRO A 80 22.15 -2.38 -17.34
C PRO A 80 22.96 -3.02 -18.47
N ALA A 81 22.50 -4.13 -18.99
CA ALA A 81 23.04 -4.72 -20.21
C ALA A 81 22.74 -3.84 -21.43
N VAL A 82 21.58 -3.18 -21.42
CA VAL A 82 21.18 -2.18 -22.41
C VAL A 82 20.77 -0.92 -21.64
N PRO A 83 21.57 0.15 -21.69
CA PRO A 83 21.20 1.43 -21.08
C PRO A 83 20.06 2.10 -21.84
N ALA A 84 19.29 2.95 -21.16
CA ALA A 84 18.28 3.78 -21.80
C ALA A 84 18.89 4.65 -22.92
N ALA A 85 18.12 4.86 -23.98
CA ALA A 85 18.50 5.83 -25.00
C ALA A 85 18.73 7.22 -24.37
N PRO A 86 19.77 7.94 -24.76
CA PRO A 86 20.03 9.27 -24.23
C PRO A 86 18.85 10.20 -24.56
N ILE A 87 18.44 11.00 -23.59
CA ILE A 87 17.43 12.02 -23.81
C ILE A 87 17.98 13.04 -24.82
N PRO A 88 17.28 13.31 -25.94
CA PRO A 88 17.74 14.24 -26.94
C PRO A 88 18.01 15.65 -26.36
N ALA A 89 19.07 16.31 -26.82
CA ALA A 89 19.33 17.67 -26.43
C ALA A 89 18.12 18.56 -26.81
N GLY A 90 17.65 19.38 -25.87
CA GLY A 90 16.50 20.26 -26.08
C GLY A 90 15.12 19.58 -25.79
N ALA A 91 15.07 18.31 -25.44
CA ALA A 91 13.82 17.67 -25.00
C ALA A 91 13.32 18.24 -23.65
N ALA A 92 14.24 18.65 -22.77
CA ALA A 92 13.91 19.41 -21.58
C ALA A 92 13.86 20.90 -21.92
N LEU A 93 12.66 21.49 -21.87
CA LEU A 93 12.45 22.91 -22.13
C LEU A 93 12.77 23.73 -20.87
N THR A 94 13.40 24.89 -21.05
CA THR A 94 13.64 25.86 -19.96
C THR A 94 12.51 26.89 -19.96
N VAL A 95 11.39 26.52 -19.32
CA VAL A 95 10.21 27.38 -19.16
C VAL A 95 9.88 27.45 -17.69
N ASP A 96 9.66 28.65 -17.17
CA ASP A 96 9.31 28.86 -15.78
C ASP A 96 7.98 28.11 -15.43
N GLY A 97 8.02 27.35 -14.36
CA GLY A 97 6.86 26.57 -13.91
C GLY A 97 6.64 25.24 -14.65
N LEU A 98 7.49 24.88 -15.63
CA LEU A 98 7.43 23.58 -16.28
C LEU A 98 8.04 22.51 -15.37
N SER A 99 7.32 21.39 -15.22
CA SER A 99 7.83 20.20 -14.52
C SER A 99 9.07 19.64 -15.20
N PRO A 100 10.04 19.09 -14.44
CA PRO A 100 11.20 18.40 -15.01
C PRO A 100 10.78 17.27 -15.96
N LEU A 101 11.50 17.09 -17.07
CA LEU A 101 11.23 16.01 -18.02
C LEU A 101 11.33 14.64 -17.34
N ILE A 102 12.36 14.43 -16.52
CA ILE A 102 12.46 13.27 -15.62
C ILE A 102 12.05 13.73 -14.23
N THR A 103 10.99 13.13 -13.72
CA THR A 103 10.43 13.43 -12.40
C THR A 103 11.35 12.88 -11.31
N PRO A 104 11.86 13.71 -10.38
CA PRO A 104 12.63 13.21 -9.24
C PRO A 104 11.85 12.16 -8.44
N ASN A 105 12.54 11.17 -7.88
CA ASN A 105 11.89 10.08 -7.13
C ASN A 105 11.01 10.58 -5.96
N ALA A 106 11.43 11.67 -5.31
CA ALA A 106 10.69 12.27 -4.19
C ALA A 106 9.40 13.00 -4.63
N ASP A 107 9.33 13.42 -5.89
CA ASP A 107 8.21 14.19 -6.46
C ASP A 107 7.30 13.31 -7.33
N PHE A 108 7.69 12.05 -7.54
CA PHE A 108 6.91 11.13 -8.36
C PHE A 108 5.59 10.78 -7.66
N TYR A 109 4.48 10.87 -8.37
CA TYR A 109 3.17 10.66 -7.79
C TYR A 109 3.02 9.26 -7.19
N ARG A 110 2.24 9.16 -6.11
CA ARG A 110 1.90 7.92 -5.45
C ARG A 110 0.40 7.68 -5.46
N ILE A 111 -0.02 6.62 -6.14
CA ILE A 111 -1.37 6.05 -6.07
C ILE A 111 -1.22 4.55 -5.84
N ASP A 112 -1.88 4.04 -4.83
CA ASP A 112 -1.99 2.62 -4.50
C ASP A 112 -3.18 2.36 -3.57
N THR A 113 -3.47 1.09 -3.31
CA THR A 113 -4.52 0.64 -2.38
C THR A 113 -3.98 0.32 -0.98
N ALA A 114 -2.66 0.38 -0.80
CA ALA A 114 -2.01 0.03 0.45
C ALA A 114 -2.23 1.12 1.52
N LEU A 115 -2.99 0.82 2.57
CA LEU A 115 -3.14 1.69 3.73
C LEU A 115 -1.81 1.87 4.48
N ILE A 116 -0.99 0.82 4.47
CA ILE A 116 0.37 0.83 5.01
C ILE A 116 1.30 0.32 3.92
N VAL A 117 2.36 1.08 3.62
CA VAL A 117 3.33 0.70 2.60
C VAL A 117 3.96 -0.64 2.95
N PRO A 118 3.85 -1.68 2.09
CA PRO A 118 4.48 -2.96 2.31
C PRO A 118 5.99 -2.84 2.52
N GLN A 119 6.50 -3.52 3.54
CA GLN A 119 7.91 -3.59 3.84
C GLN A 119 8.43 -4.97 3.43
N VAL A 120 8.85 -5.09 2.18
CA VAL A 120 9.23 -6.37 1.57
C VAL A 120 10.74 -6.57 1.68
N ASP A 121 11.15 -7.64 2.37
CA ASP A 121 12.54 -8.08 2.37
C ASP A 121 12.85 -8.73 1.00
N PRO A 122 13.80 -8.19 0.22
CA PRO A 122 14.17 -8.78 -1.07
C PRO A 122 14.59 -10.25 -0.99
N ALA A 123 15.24 -10.67 0.10
CA ALA A 123 15.65 -12.06 0.29
C ALA A 123 14.46 -13.03 0.37
N GLN A 124 13.29 -12.53 0.75
CA GLN A 124 12.07 -13.32 0.82
C GLN A 124 11.15 -13.12 -0.38
N TRP A 125 11.43 -12.12 -1.21
CA TRP A 125 10.62 -11.85 -2.40
C TRP A 125 10.74 -12.99 -3.42
N ARG A 126 9.60 -13.35 -4.01
CA ARG A 126 9.49 -14.33 -5.10
C ARG A 126 8.44 -13.83 -6.09
N LEU A 127 8.68 -14.07 -7.36
CA LEU A 127 7.68 -13.96 -8.40
C LEU A 127 7.30 -15.37 -8.87
N ARG A 128 6.02 -15.60 -9.10
CA ARG A 128 5.51 -16.80 -9.75
C ARG A 128 4.69 -16.45 -10.98
N ILE A 129 4.99 -17.08 -12.11
CA ILE A 129 4.17 -17.00 -13.33
C ILE A 129 3.49 -18.35 -13.51
N HIS A 130 2.17 -18.35 -13.51
CA HIS A 130 1.38 -19.58 -13.48
C HIS A 130 0.01 -19.41 -14.15
N GLY A 131 -0.80 -20.46 -14.16
CA GLY A 131 -2.16 -20.45 -14.74
C GLY A 131 -2.17 -21.01 -16.16
N LEU A 132 -2.63 -20.26 -17.15
CA LEU A 132 -2.72 -20.69 -18.55
C LEU A 132 -1.34 -20.64 -19.25
N VAL A 133 -0.36 -21.34 -18.71
CA VAL A 133 1.00 -21.43 -19.21
C VAL A 133 1.43 -22.90 -19.39
N ALA A 134 2.35 -23.17 -20.31
CA ALA A 134 2.91 -24.52 -20.46
C ALA A 134 3.88 -24.87 -19.33
N HIS A 135 4.59 -23.86 -18.80
CA HIS A 135 5.58 -24.03 -17.73
C HIS A 135 5.38 -22.95 -16.68
N GLU A 136 5.22 -23.33 -15.42
CA GLU A 136 5.31 -22.37 -14.33
C GLU A 136 6.75 -21.86 -14.20
N VAL A 137 6.90 -20.54 -14.03
CA VAL A 137 8.19 -19.89 -13.80
C VAL A 137 8.20 -19.31 -12.39
N SER A 138 9.22 -19.63 -11.62
CA SER A 138 9.50 -19.01 -10.32
C SER A 138 10.81 -18.27 -10.41
N LEU A 139 10.86 -17.07 -9.82
CA LEU A 139 12.03 -16.20 -9.86
C LEU A 139 12.26 -15.59 -8.47
N THR A 140 13.47 -15.77 -7.95
CA THR A 140 13.93 -15.13 -6.73
C THR A 140 14.53 -13.76 -7.02
N TRP A 141 14.75 -12.97 -5.99
CA TRP A 141 15.42 -11.68 -6.10
C TRP A 141 16.83 -11.81 -6.69
N ASP A 142 17.62 -12.76 -6.19
CA ASP A 142 19.00 -12.95 -6.67
C ASP A 142 19.05 -13.43 -8.13
N GLU A 143 18.10 -14.29 -8.51
CA GLU A 143 17.96 -14.71 -9.92
C GLU A 143 17.57 -13.55 -10.82
N LEU A 144 16.65 -12.67 -10.37
CA LEU A 144 16.27 -11.46 -11.11
C LEU A 144 17.47 -10.52 -11.31
N LEU A 145 18.28 -10.31 -10.27
CA LEU A 145 19.47 -9.45 -10.35
C LEU A 145 20.55 -10.03 -11.29
N ALA A 146 20.59 -11.35 -11.47
CA ALA A 146 21.54 -12.01 -12.37
C ALA A 146 21.13 -11.97 -13.85
N LEU A 147 19.90 -11.53 -14.15
CA LEU A 147 19.44 -11.41 -15.54
C LEU A 147 20.04 -10.17 -16.23
N PRO A 148 20.11 -10.16 -17.56
CA PRO A 148 20.56 -9.00 -18.34
C PRO A 148 19.48 -7.90 -18.28
N LEU A 149 19.55 -7.07 -17.25
CA LEU A 149 18.62 -5.98 -17.03
C LEU A 149 18.78 -4.89 -18.11
N VAL A 150 17.69 -4.19 -18.40
CA VAL A 150 17.67 -3.08 -19.37
C VAL A 150 17.12 -1.83 -18.69
N GLU A 151 17.52 -0.67 -19.20
CA GLU A 151 16.91 0.58 -18.83
C GLU A 151 15.99 1.11 -19.94
N SER A 152 14.85 1.64 -19.54
CA SER A 152 13.94 2.33 -20.44
C SER A 152 13.31 3.55 -19.75
N ALA A 153 13.21 4.65 -20.49
CA ALA A 153 12.46 5.83 -20.04
C ALA A 153 10.98 5.63 -20.35
N ALA A 154 10.15 5.70 -19.33
CA ALA A 154 8.71 5.53 -19.48
C ALA A 154 7.92 6.50 -18.62
N THR A 155 6.79 6.95 -19.17
CA THR A 155 5.78 7.73 -18.47
C THR A 155 4.78 6.79 -17.81
N LEU A 156 4.51 7.01 -16.53
CA LEU A 156 3.34 6.43 -15.86
C LEU A 156 2.34 7.55 -15.59
N SER A 157 1.07 7.26 -15.83
CA SER A 157 -0.04 8.17 -15.55
C SER A 157 -1.15 7.41 -14.82
N CYS A 158 -1.77 8.06 -13.85
CA CYS A 158 -3.03 7.60 -13.28
C CYS A 158 -4.17 7.92 -14.23
N VAL A 159 -5.18 7.05 -14.31
CA VAL A 159 -6.42 7.33 -15.07
C VAL A 159 -7.17 8.55 -14.52
N SER A 160 -6.98 8.86 -13.25
CA SER A 160 -7.56 10.02 -12.56
C SER A 160 -6.77 11.31 -12.75
N ASN A 161 -5.69 11.29 -13.56
CA ASN A 161 -4.92 12.51 -13.82
C ASN A 161 -5.72 13.48 -14.67
N GLU A 162 -5.96 14.67 -14.16
CA GLU A 162 -6.60 15.75 -14.90
C GLU A 162 -5.61 16.42 -15.85
N VAL A 163 -6.11 17.16 -16.83
CA VAL A 163 -5.24 17.96 -17.72
C VAL A 163 -4.49 19.00 -16.89
N GLY A 164 -3.16 18.94 -16.93
CA GLY A 164 -2.29 19.79 -16.08
C GLY A 164 -2.18 19.31 -14.64
N GLY A 165 -2.68 18.11 -14.32
CA GLY A 165 -2.57 17.49 -13.01
C GLY A 165 -1.19 16.89 -12.72
N ASP A 166 -1.00 16.42 -11.50
CA ASP A 166 0.26 15.94 -10.94
C ASP A 166 0.33 14.40 -10.79
N LEU A 167 -0.69 13.67 -11.27
CA LEU A 167 -0.72 12.22 -11.22
C LEU A 167 -0.11 11.57 -12.48
N ILE A 168 1.00 12.13 -12.93
CA ILE A 168 1.80 11.69 -14.07
C ILE A 168 3.27 11.93 -13.78
N GLY A 169 4.14 11.06 -14.26
CA GLY A 169 5.58 11.23 -14.09
C GLY A 169 6.38 10.42 -15.10
N ASN A 170 7.55 10.93 -15.46
CA ASN A 170 8.52 10.24 -16.29
C ASN A 170 9.70 9.79 -15.43
N ALA A 171 10.15 8.56 -15.62
CA ALA A 171 11.36 8.07 -14.98
C ALA A 171 12.14 7.15 -15.92
N VAL A 172 13.42 6.98 -15.63
CA VAL A 172 14.24 5.92 -16.21
C VAL A 172 14.14 4.71 -15.29
N TRP A 173 13.62 3.61 -15.84
CA TRP A 173 13.39 2.38 -15.11
C TRP A 173 14.43 1.34 -15.47
N LEU A 174 15.01 0.70 -14.44
CA LEU A 174 15.89 -0.46 -14.60
C LEU A 174 15.11 -1.72 -14.26
N GLY A 175 15.05 -2.68 -15.17
CA GLY A 175 14.32 -3.93 -14.94
C GLY A 175 14.62 -4.99 -15.98
N TYR A 176 13.87 -6.10 -15.87
CA TYR A 176 13.93 -7.19 -16.84
C TYR A 176 12.68 -7.18 -17.72
N PRO A 177 12.81 -7.37 -19.06
CA PRO A 177 11.65 -7.39 -19.95
C PRO A 177 10.67 -8.51 -19.58
N ILE A 178 9.40 -8.17 -19.35
CA ILE A 178 8.37 -9.14 -18.96
C ILE A 178 8.16 -10.17 -20.08
N ARG A 179 8.25 -9.75 -21.35
CA ARG A 179 8.12 -10.66 -22.51
C ARG A 179 9.08 -11.85 -22.46
N GLU A 180 10.28 -11.66 -21.93
CA GLU A 180 11.27 -12.74 -21.83
C GLU A 180 10.88 -13.79 -20.76
N LEU A 181 10.24 -13.35 -19.68
CA LEU A 181 9.70 -14.26 -18.66
C LEU A 181 8.46 -14.99 -19.18
N LEU A 182 7.57 -14.29 -19.88
CA LEU A 182 6.41 -14.89 -20.51
C LEU A 182 6.80 -15.87 -21.61
N ALA A 183 7.86 -15.59 -22.38
CA ALA A 183 8.39 -16.53 -23.36
C ALA A 183 8.88 -17.84 -22.71
N ARG A 184 9.46 -17.80 -21.50
CA ARG A 184 9.81 -18.99 -20.73
C ARG A 184 8.58 -19.75 -20.23
N ALA A 185 7.55 -19.03 -19.80
CA ALA A 185 6.31 -19.62 -19.31
C ALA A 185 5.46 -20.22 -20.43
N GLN A 186 5.56 -19.71 -21.65
CA GLN A 186 4.80 -20.13 -22.83
C GLN A 186 3.28 -20.05 -22.59
N PRO A 187 2.68 -18.84 -22.57
CA PRO A 187 1.24 -18.68 -22.42
C PRO A 187 0.47 -19.49 -23.45
N SER A 188 -0.60 -20.14 -23.02
CA SER A 188 -1.48 -20.94 -23.89
C SER A 188 -2.24 -20.05 -24.88
N ALA A 189 -2.64 -20.59 -26.01
CA ALA A 189 -3.36 -19.87 -27.07
C ALA A 189 -4.70 -19.23 -26.59
N GLY A 190 -5.25 -19.70 -25.48
CA GLY A 190 -6.46 -19.13 -24.87
C GLY A 190 -6.20 -18.04 -23.82
N ALA A 191 -4.94 -17.72 -23.52
CA ALA A 191 -4.59 -16.66 -22.61
C ALA A 191 -4.59 -15.33 -23.36
N ASP A 192 -5.40 -14.38 -22.92
CA ASP A 192 -5.51 -13.04 -23.49
C ASP A 192 -5.08 -11.93 -22.53
N MET A 193 -4.88 -12.27 -21.26
CA MET A 193 -4.58 -11.34 -20.17
C MET A 193 -3.62 -11.96 -19.16
N VAL A 194 -2.79 -11.12 -18.54
CA VAL A 194 -2.02 -11.45 -17.36
C VAL A 194 -2.67 -10.77 -16.15
N LEU A 195 -3.07 -11.56 -15.15
CA LEU A 195 -3.54 -11.06 -13.86
C LEU A 195 -2.36 -10.94 -12.91
N SER A 196 -1.82 -9.75 -12.79
CA SER A 196 -0.76 -9.49 -11.81
C SER A 196 -1.32 -9.33 -10.40
N THR A 197 -0.61 -9.86 -9.39
CA THR A 197 -0.97 -9.78 -7.98
C THR A 197 0.16 -9.15 -7.18
N SER A 198 -0.18 -8.23 -6.30
CA SER A 198 0.70 -7.58 -5.34
C SER A 198 0.64 -8.26 -3.97
N ILE A 199 1.70 -8.11 -3.18
CA ILE A 199 1.75 -8.62 -1.80
C ILE A 199 0.69 -8.01 -0.87
N ASP A 200 0.17 -6.82 -1.18
CA ASP A 200 -0.91 -6.16 -0.45
C ASP A 200 -2.32 -6.59 -0.90
N GLY A 201 -2.39 -7.53 -1.86
CA GLY A 201 -3.64 -8.06 -2.39
C GLY A 201 -4.23 -7.27 -3.56
N PHE A 202 -3.59 -6.19 -4.03
CA PHE A 202 -4.00 -5.51 -5.26
C PHE A 202 -3.81 -6.44 -6.47
N THR A 203 -4.75 -6.40 -7.40
CA THR A 203 -4.67 -7.14 -8.67
C THR A 203 -4.97 -6.23 -9.85
N ALA A 204 -4.29 -6.49 -10.97
CA ALA A 204 -4.53 -5.78 -12.23
C ALA A 204 -4.46 -6.74 -13.41
N GLY A 205 -5.43 -6.61 -14.32
CA GLY A 205 -5.44 -7.34 -15.60
C GLY A 205 -4.77 -6.51 -16.68
N THR A 206 -3.67 -7.02 -17.23
CA THR A 206 -2.95 -6.40 -18.35
C THR A 206 -3.13 -7.25 -19.58
N PRO A 207 -3.54 -6.70 -20.76
CA PRO A 207 -3.60 -7.47 -21.99
C PRO A 207 -2.27 -8.17 -22.29
N LEU A 208 -2.31 -9.47 -22.62
CA LEU A 208 -1.11 -10.27 -22.86
C LEU A 208 -0.25 -9.67 -23.97
N GLU A 209 -0.87 -9.15 -25.04
CA GLU A 209 -0.18 -8.49 -26.14
C GLU A 209 0.67 -7.30 -25.69
N ALA A 210 0.18 -6.51 -24.72
CA ALA A 210 0.91 -5.38 -24.17
C ALA A 210 2.15 -5.76 -23.35
N LEU A 211 2.26 -7.01 -22.94
CA LEU A 211 3.41 -7.55 -22.22
C LEU A 211 4.35 -8.39 -23.12
N THR A 212 3.95 -8.63 -24.36
CA THR A 212 4.71 -9.47 -25.31
C THR A 212 5.13 -8.74 -26.58
N ASP A 213 4.58 -7.54 -26.85
CA ASP A 213 4.97 -6.71 -27.98
C ASP A 213 6.33 -5.99 -27.77
N ASP A 214 6.68 -5.07 -28.68
CA ASP A 214 7.96 -4.37 -28.69
C ASP A 214 8.10 -3.25 -27.65
N ARG A 215 7.01 -2.91 -26.90
CA ARG A 215 7.13 -1.95 -25.82
C ARG A 215 8.04 -2.48 -24.71
N ASP A 216 8.73 -1.59 -24.03
CA ASP A 216 9.62 -1.93 -22.92
C ASP A 216 8.82 -2.17 -21.64
N ALA A 217 7.94 -3.20 -21.63
CA ALA A 217 7.26 -3.64 -20.43
C ALA A 217 8.27 -4.32 -19.49
N LEU A 218 8.50 -3.76 -18.32
CA LEU A 218 9.56 -4.17 -17.40
C LEU A 218 9.01 -4.70 -16.07
N LEU A 219 9.69 -5.70 -15.56
CA LEU A 219 9.71 -6.04 -14.15
C LEU A 219 10.83 -5.19 -13.52
N ALA A 220 10.47 -3.99 -13.04
CA ALA A 220 11.41 -2.95 -12.64
C ALA A 220 11.88 -3.12 -11.19
N ILE A 221 13.18 -2.91 -10.96
CA ILE A 221 13.86 -2.93 -9.65
C ILE A 221 14.51 -1.61 -9.30
N GLY A 222 14.69 -0.73 -10.29
CA GLY A 222 15.32 0.58 -10.13
C GLY A 222 14.54 1.68 -10.82
N MET A 223 14.72 2.90 -10.33
CA MET A 223 14.08 4.12 -10.79
C MET A 223 15.07 5.28 -10.70
N ASN A 224 15.33 5.94 -11.84
CA ASN A 224 16.26 7.07 -11.93
C ASN A 224 17.67 6.77 -11.36
N GLY A 225 18.20 5.56 -11.62
CA GLY A 225 19.54 5.16 -11.18
C GLY A 225 19.65 4.70 -9.73
N GLU A 226 18.54 4.66 -8.98
CA GLU A 226 18.46 4.18 -7.60
C GLU A 226 17.58 2.94 -7.48
N PRO A 227 17.74 2.12 -6.42
CA PRO A 227 16.74 1.11 -6.07
C PRO A 227 15.36 1.77 -5.90
N LEU A 228 14.30 1.09 -6.32
CA LEU A 228 12.94 1.61 -6.18
C LEU A 228 12.71 2.20 -4.79
N PRO A 229 12.11 3.39 -4.65
CA PRO A 229 11.56 3.82 -3.36
C PRO A 229 10.54 2.80 -2.84
N VAL A 230 10.45 2.64 -1.52
CA VAL A 230 9.57 1.62 -0.91
C VAL A 230 8.11 1.85 -1.32
N GLU A 231 7.68 3.11 -1.31
CA GLU A 231 6.34 3.56 -1.72
C GLU A 231 6.06 3.40 -3.23
N HIS A 232 7.11 3.25 -4.03
CA HIS A 232 7.01 3.02 -5.48
C HIS A 232 7.16 1.56 -5.87
N GLY A 233 7.16 0.63 -4.89
CA GLY A 233 7.05 -0.80 -5.15
C GLY A 233 8.32 -1.62 -4.92
N PHE A 234 9.28 -1.12 -4.10
CA PHE A 234 10.46 -1.92 -3.73
C PHE A 234 10.06 -3.28 -3.11
N PRO A 235 10.66 -4.41 -3.51
CA PRO A 235 11.82 -4.52 -4.39
C PRO A 235 11.49 -4.54 -5.89
N VAL A 236 10.25 -4.88 -6.29
CA VAL A 236 9.90 -5.11 -7.69
C VAL A 236 8.50 -4.60 -8.01
N ARG A 237 8.36 -3.93 -9.15
CA ARG A 237 7.08 -3.50 -9.71
C ARG A 237 7.00 -3.76 -11.20
N MET A 238 5.79 -3.74 -11.73
CA MET A 238 5.57 -3.67 -13.18
C MET A 238 5.61 -2.21 -13.66
N VAL A 239 6.17 -2.01 -14.85
CA VAL A 239 6.11 -0.77 -15.62
C VAL A 239 5.79 -1.15 -17.06
N VAL A 240 4.65 -0.68 -17.56
CA VAL A 240 4.21 -0.99 -18.93
C VAL A 240 3.92 0.32 -19.66
N PRO A 241 4.80 0.74 -20.58
CA PRO A 241 4.61 1.97 -21.33
C PRO A 241 3.30 1.98 -22.12
N GLY A 242 2.62 3.14 -22.16
CA GLY A 242 1.40 3.35 -22.94
C GLY A 242 0.11 2.89 -22.29
N LEU A 243 0.15 2.34 -21.07
CA LEU A 243 -1.02 1.97 -20.30
C LEU A 243 -1.12 2.77 -19.01
N TYR A 244 -2.36 3.04 -18.56
CA TYR A 244 -2.59 3.61 -17.23
C TYR A 244 -2.17 2.65 -16.12
N GLY A 245 -1.66 3.22 -15.03
CA GLY A 245 -1.08 2.43 -13.93
C GLY A 245 -2.02 1.42 -13.28
N TYR A 246 -3.33 1.69 -13.23
CA TYR A 246 -4.30 0.79 -12.58
C TYR A 246 -4.50 -0.55 -13.31
N VAL A 247 -4.10 -0.66 -14.58
CA VAL A 247 -4.17 -1.89 -15.38
C VAL A 247 -2.78 -2.49 -15.69
N SER A 248 -1.68 -1.91 -15.18
CA SER A 248 -0.36 -2.31 -15.69
C SER A 248 0.82 -2.08 -14.75
N ALA A 249 0.66 -1.29 -13.69
CA ALA A 249 1.79 -0.85 -12.88
C ALA A 249 1.76 -1.40 -11.45
N THR A 250 1.47 -2.71 -11.33
CA THR A 250 1.39 -3.40 -10.04
C THR A 250 2.70 -3.26 -9.27
N LYS A 251 2.63 -2.63 -8.10
CA LYS A 251 3.73 -2.49 -7.14
C LYS A 251 3.84 -3.74 -6.27
N TRP A 252 5.02 -4.03 -5.73
CA TRP A 252 5.26 -5.20 -4.86
C TRP A 252 4.72 -6.50 -5.47
N VAL A 253 4.91 -6.67 -6.77
CA VAL A 253 4.33 -7.79 -7.54
C VAL A 253 4.93 -9.13 -7.11
N THR A 254 4.06 -10.15 -6.98
CA THR A 254 4.41 -11.52 -6.58
C THR A 254 3.94 -12.58 -7.56
N ASP A 255 2.90 -12.30 -8.34
CA ASP A 255 2.32 -13.26 -9.28
C ASP A 255 1.93 -12.60 -10.61
N LEU A 256 2.07 -13.36 -11.66
CA LEU A 256 1.64 -13.05 -13.02
C LEU A 256 0.88 -14.23 -13.63
#